data_5b2eeb3777dc12a7a5ed3d7f41751d10
#
_entry.id   5b2eeb3777dc12a7a5ed3d7f41751d10
#
_cell.length_a   1.000
_cell.length_b   1.000
_cell.length_c   1.000
_cell.angle_alpha   90.00
_cell.angle_beta   90.00
_cell.angle_gamma   90.00
#
_symmetry.space_group_name_H-M   'P 1'
#
loop_
_entity.id
_entity.type
_entity.pdbx_description
1 polymer ?
#
loop_
_entity_poly.entity_id
_entity_poly.type
_entity_poly.pdbx_seq_one_letter_code
_entity_poly.pdbx_strand_id
1 'polypeptide(L)'
;EVELAYENAKGDVLAITGTNGKTTTTSLLGEIMKCWKESVYVVGNIGNPYTQAAPKMTEESVTVAEISSFQLETIDQFHPKVSAILNITPDHLNRHHTMEEYIRVKELITKNQTSEDTCVLNYEDPILRAFGENLQIRVLFFSSERKLKQGLYLEDETIWYADESQKLAICKTQDLNIVGKHNYENVMAAAGMA
;
A
#
# COMPACT_ATOMS: atom_id res chain seq x y z
N GLU A 1 2.85 13.96 12.46
CA GLU A 1 4.13 13.79 11.75
C GLU A 1 3.86 13.68 10.25
N VAL A 2 2.97 12.76 9.83
CA VAL A 2 2.64 12.55 8.40
C VAL A 2 2.00 13.78 7.77
N GLU A 3 1.01 14.40 8.41
CA GLU A 3 0.35 15.61 7.91
C GLU A 3 1.34 16.76 7.71
N LEU A 4 2.14 17.07 8.75
CA LEU A 4 3.14 18.11 8.68
C LEU A 4 4.18 17.86 7.58
N ALA A 5 4.56 16.60 7.37
CA ALA A 5 5.48 16.22 6.31
C ALA A 5 4.83 16.42 4.93
N TYR A 6 3.60 15.98 4.77
CA TYR A 6 2.85 16.08 3.52
C TYR A 6 2.66 17.52 3.07
N GLU A 7 2.32 18.44 3.99
CA GLU A 7 2.22 19.90 3.70
C GLU A 7 3.53 20.52 3.17
N ASN A 8 4.68 19.91 3.49
CA ASN A 8 6.00 20.40 3.11
C ASN A 8 6.70 19.53 2.06
N ALA A 9 6.09 18.41 1.69
CA ALA A 9 6.57 17.50 0.66
C ALA A 9 6.08 17.90 -0.73
N LYS A 10 6.72 17.33 -1.74
CA LYS A 10 6.34 17.48 -3.15
C LYS A 10 6.41 16.15 -3.86
N GLY A 11 5.73 16.05 -5.01
CA GLY A 11 5.66 14.85 -5.81
C GLY A 11 4.60 13.86 -5.35
N ASP A 12 4.59 12.68 -5.95
CA ASP A 12 3.59 11.65 -5.69
C ASP A 12 3.85 10.88 -4.40
N VAL A 13 2.80 10.54 -3.67
CA VAL A 13 2.86 9.73 -2.45
C VAL A 13 2.21 8.37 -2.68
N LEU A 14 2.96 7.31 -2.39
CA LEU A 14 2.52 5.91 -2.36
C LEU A 14 2.51 5.49 -0.88
N ALA A 15 1.33 5.27 -0.29
CA ALA A 15 1.18 5.05 1.15
C ALA A 15 0.75 3.63 1.48
N ILE A 16 1.41 3.00 2.43
CA ILE A 16 1.17 1.61 2.83
C ILE A 16 0.80 1.53 4.30
N THR A 17 -0.34 0.89 4.60
CA THR A 17 -0.73 0.49 5.95
C THR A 17 -1.14 -0.98 6.00
N GLY A 18 -1.46 -1.46 7.17
CA GLY A 18 -1.87 -2.84 7.44
C GLY A 18 -1.43 -3.26 8.84
N THR A 19 -1.86 -4.42 9.29
CA THR A 19 -1.36 -4.98 10.55
C THR A 19 0.06 -5.51 10.34
N ASN A 20 0.26 -6.36 9.34
CA ASN A 20 1.53 -7.01 9.04
C ASN A 20 1.99 -6.73 7.59
N GLY A 21 3.30 -6.90 7.32
CA GLY A 21 3.87 -6.80 5.98
C GLY A 21 4.24 -5.39 5.50
N LYS A 22 3.90 -4.34 6.23
CA LYS A 22 4.15 -2.95 5.85
C LYS A 22 5.60 -2.69 5.45
N THR A 23 6.55 -3.00 6.34
CA THR A 23 7.98 -2.75 6.14
C THR A 23 8.52 -3.46 4.90
N THR A 24 8.16 -4.74 4.72
CA THR A 24 8.57 -5.52 3.55
C THR A 24 8.01 -4.92 2.26
N THR A 25 6.71 -4.61 2.24
CA THR A 25 6.05 -4.01 1.07
C THR A 25 6.62 -2.63 0.74
N THR A 26 6.83 -1.78 1.76
CA THR A 26 7.40 -0.44 1.61
C THR A 26 8.83 -0.49 1.06
N SER A 27 9.66 -1.37 1.60
CA SER A 27 11.03 -1.54 1.11
C SER A 27 11.07 -2.05 -0.32
N LEU A 28 10.26 -3.05 -0.64
CA LEU A 28 10.18 -3.62 -1.98
C LEU A 28 9.66 -2.60 -3.00
N LEU A 29 8.59 -1.88 -2.68
CA LEU A 29 8.07 -0.81 -3.54
C LEU A 29 9.11 0.29 -3.75
N GLY A 30 9.85 0.66 -2.71
CA GLY A 30 10.96 1.60 -2.84
C GLY A 30 12.01 1.16 -3.85
N GLU A 31 12.42 -0.12 -3.83
CA GLU A 31 13.37 -0.67 -4.80
C GLU A 31 12.76 -0.73 -6.22
N ILE A 32 11.49 -1.11 -6.37
CA ILE A 32 10.81 -1.10 -7.67
C ILE A 32 10.79 0.33 -8.24
N MET A 33 10.41 1.33 -7.45
CA MET A 33 10.34 2.73 -7.89
C MET A 33 11.69 3.29 -8.30
N LYS A 34 12.78 2.92 -7.62
CA LYS A 34 14.16 3.31 -8.00
C LYS A 34 14.61 2.79 -9.36
N CYS A 35 13.97 1.74 -9.91
CA CYS A 35 14.31 1.22 -11.23
C CYS A 35 13.97 2.20 -12.38
N TRP A 36 13.08 3.17 -12.14
CA TRP A 36 12.62 4.10 -13.18
C TRP A 36 12.39 5.54 -12.73
N LYS A 37 12.59 5.83 -11.44
CA LYS A 37 12.53 7.18 -10.86
C LYS A 37 13.85 7.50 -10.17
N GLU A 38 14.42 8.67 -10.45
CA GLU A 38 15.69 9.09 -9.85
C GLU A 38 15.53 9.57 -8.41
N SER A 39 14.38 10.16 -8.06
CA SER A 39 14.10 10.75 -6.75
C SER A 39 13.06 9.95 -5.99
N VAL A 40 13.48 8.93 -5.24
CA VAL A 40 12.62 8.06 -4.44
C VAL A 40 12.98 8.16 -2.97
N TYR A 41 11.98 8.45 -2.14
CA TYR A 41 12.13 8.54 -0.68
C TYR A 41 11.29 7.45 0.00
N VAL A 42 11.95 6.57 0.75
CA VAL A 42 11.31 5.57 1.60
C VAL A 42 11.26 6.11 3.03
N VAL A 43 10.08 6.35 3.57
CA VAL A 43 9.88 7.15 4.78
C VAL A 43 8.73 6.63 5.67
N GLY A 44 8.52 7.27 6.80
CA GLY A 44 7.39 7.06 7.70
C GLY A 44 7.76 6.19 8.91
N ASN A 45 6.94 5.22 9.25
CA ASN A 45 7.14 4.33 10.39
C ASN A 45 8.33 3.34 10.21
N ILE A 46 9.16 3.56 9.22
CA ILE A 46 10.31 2.74 8.81
C ILE A 46 11.61 3.56 8.84
N GLY A 47 12.20 3.77 9.99
CA GLY A 47 13.58 4.30 10.11
C GLY A 47 13.82 5.75 9.71
N ASN A 48 13.26 6.24 8.61
CA ASN A 48 13.43 7.60 8.09
C ASN A 48 12.18 8.45 8.31
N PRO A 49 12.16 9.42 9.22
CA PRO A 49 11.01 10.30 9.42
C PRO A 49 10.63 11.04 8.12
N TYR A 50 9.34 11.05 7.78
CA TYR A 50 8.87 11.73 6.60
C TYR A 50 9.17 13.24 6.66
N THR A 51 9.01 13.85 7.83
CA THR A 51 9.34 15.27 8.07
C THR A 51 10.80 15.62 7.77
N GLN A 52 11.72 14.70 7.97
CA GLN A 52 13.15 14.92 7.67
C GLN A 52 13.44 14.90 6.16
N ALA A 53 12.69 14.12 5.41
CA ALA A 53 12.85 13.96 3.96
C ALA A 53 12.10 15.03 3.17
N ALA A 54 10.93 15.46 3.62
CA ALA A 54 10.02 16.37 2.92
C ALA A 54 10.70 17.64 2.33
N PRO A 55 11.58 18.36 3.05
CA PRO A 55 12.22 19.56 2.51
C PRO A 55 13.16 19.32 1.32
N LYS A 56 13.54 18.06 1.04
CA LYS A 56 14.44 17.70 -0.05
C LYS A 56 13.69 17.26 -1.32
N MET A 57 12.38 17.11 -1.23
CA MET A 57 11.54 16.59 -2.30
C MET A 57 11.24 17.67 -3.34
N THR A 58 11.09 17.23 -4.59
CA THR A 58 10.71 18.05 -5.75
C THR A 58 9.44 17.49 -6.37
N GLU A 59 8.85 18.18 -7.34
CA GLU A 59 7.66 17.71 -8.07
C GLU A 59 7.86 16.36 -8.79
N GLU A 60 9.13 16.00 -9.09
CA GLU A 60 9.53 14.73 -9.70
C GLU A 60 9.71 13.59 -8.69
N SER A 61 9.64 13.90 -7.40
CA SER A 61 9.89 12.92 -6.32
C SER A 61 8.73 11.94 -6.18
N VAL A 62 9.08 10.71 -5.79
CA VAL A 62 8.13 9.70 -5.35
C VAL A 62 8.42 9.33 -3.91
N THR A 63 7.41 9.48 -3.08
CA THR A 63 7.46 9.10 -1.67
C THR A 63 6.78 7.75 -1.47
N VAL A 64 7.52 6.77 -0.96
CA VAL A 64 6.97 5.48 -0.52
C VAL A 64 6.91 5.50 1.00
N ALA A 65 5.70 5.62 1.55
CA ALA A 65 5.49 5.89 2.97
C ALA A 65 4.86 4.71 3.71
N GLU A 66 5.55 4.19 4.72
CA GLU A 66 4.95 3.28 5.69
C GLU A 66 4.15 4.08 6.72
N ILE A 67 2.84 3.85 6.80
CA ILE A 67 1.94 4.60 7.70
C ILE A 67 1.33 3.67 8.74
N SER A 68 1.56 3.96 10.01
CA SER A 68 0.92 3.29 11.14
C SER A 68 -0.53 3.78 11.36
N SER A 69 -1.33 3.00 12.08
CA SER A 69 -2.67 3.46 12.48
C SER A 69 -2.63 4.73 13.33
N PHE A 70 -1.62 4.87 14.19
CA PHE A 70 -1.45 6.06 15.04
C PHE A 70 -1.20 7.33 14.23
N GLN A 71 -0.47 7.22 13.11
CA GLN A 71 -0.23 8.35 12.21
C GLN A 71 -1.49 8.70 11.40
N LEU A 72 -2.31 7.70 11.05
CA LEU A 72 -3.58 7.93 10.34
C LEU A 72 -4.64 8.61 11.20
N GLU A 73 -4.62 8.46 12.53
CA GLU A 73 -5.57 9.12 13.43
C GLU A 73 -5.62 10.66 13.26
N THR A 74 -4.52 11.25 12.82
CA THR A 74 -4.32 12.70 12.82
C THR A 74 -4.14 13.31 11.44
N ILE A 75 -4.44 12.58 10.38
CA ILE A 75 -4.39 13.12 9.02
C ILE A 75 -5.58 14.04 8.73
N ASP A 76 -5.31 15.09 7.98
CA ASP A 76 -6.33 16.04 7.50
C ASP A 76 -6.30 16.16 5.96
N GLN A 77 -5.22 16.67 5.39
CA GLN A 77 -5.02 16.86 3.94
C GLN A 77 -4.22 15.75 3.27
N PHE A 78 -3.64 14.83 4.05
CA PHE A 78 -2.81 13.75 3.52
C PHE A 78 -3.54 12.98 2.41
N HIS A 79 -2.97 13.02 1.20
CA HIS A 79 -3.60 12.50 0.00
C HIS A 79 -2.58 11.64 -0.80
N PRO A 80 -2.54 10.32 -0.60
CA PRO A 80 -1.70 9.47 -1.41
C PRO A 80 -2.31 9.23 -2.81
N LYS A 81 -1.47 9.29 -3.84
CA LYS A 81 -1.86 8.94 -5.22
C LYS A 81 -2.21 7.46 -5.34
N VAL A 82 -1.45 6.62 -4.65
CA VAL A 82 -1.75 5.19 -4.50
C VAL A 82 -1.66 4.82 -3.03
N SER A 83 -2.66 4.14 -2.52
CA SER A 83 -2.66 3.59 -1.16
C SER A 83 -2.73 2.07 -1.17
N ALA A 84 -2.28 1.43 -0.08
CA ALA A 84 -2.50 0.01 0.14
C ALA A 84 -2.87 -0.27 1.60
N ILE A 85 -3.82 -1.19 1.80
CA ILE A 85 -4.08 -1.82 3.09
C ILE A 85 -3.84 -3.32 2.91
N LEU A 86 -2.78 -3.84 3.55
CA LEU A 86 -2.30 -5.20 3.29
C LEU A 86 -3.15 -6.28 3.96
N ASN A 87 -3.58 -6.03 5.17
CA ASN A 87 -4.41 -6.91 5.99
C ASN A 87 -4.86 -6.17 7.26
N ILE A 88 -5.96 -6.62 7.85
CA ILE A 88 -6.45 -6.14 9.15
C ILE A 88 -6.72 -7.33 10.06
N THR A 89 -5.86 -7.51 11.05
CA THR A 89 -6.01 -8.50 12.12
C THR A 89 -5.93 -7.81 13.48
N PRO A 90 -6.51 -8.37 14.56
CA PRO A 90 -6.48 -7.75 15.89
C PRO A 90 -5.07 -7.36 16.32
N ASP A 91 -4.87 -6.07 16.55
CA ASP A 91 -3.63 -5.49 17.06
C ASP A 91 -3.91 -4.12 17.70
N HIS A 92 -3.06 -3.68 18.61
CA HIS A 92 -3.15 -2.37 19.23
C HIS A 92 -4.51 -2.01 19.86
N LEU A 93 -5.32 -3.02 20.29
CA LEU A 93 -6.64 -2.79 20.89
C LEU A 93 -6.58 -2.09 22.25
N ASN A 94 -5.42 -2.10 22.91
CA ASN A 94 -5.15 -1.27 24.08
C ASN A 94 -5.19 0.24 23.78
N ARG A 95 -5.00 0.65 22.52
CA ARG A 95 -5.04 2.02 22.04
C ARG A 95 -6.37 2.34 21.33
N HIS A 96 -6.77 1.50 20.38
CA HIS A 96 -7.97 1.72 19.58
C HIS A 96 -9.26 1.24 20.26
N HIS A 97 -9.16 0.51 21.36
CA HIS A 97 -10.24 -0.02 22.18
C HIS A 97 -11.09 -1.10 21.51
N THR A 98 -11.49 -0.93 20.25
CA THR A 98 -12.30 -1.91 19.49
C THR A 98 -11.70 -2.22 18.11
N MET A 99 -12.10 -3.34 17.52
CA MET A 99 -11.72 -3.68 16.15
C MET A 99 -12.33 -2.70 15.13
N GLU A 100 -13.56 -2.27 15.37
CA GLU A 100 -14.26 -1.33 14.50
C GLU A 100 -13.49 0.00 14.40
N GLU A 101 -12.98 0.51 15.52
CA GLU A 101 -12.18 1.72 15.52
C GLU A 101 -10.82 1.51 14.85
N TYR A 102 -10.17 0.35 15.06
CA TYR A 102 -8.91 0.02 14.40
C TYR A 102 -9.07 -0.09 12.88
N ILE A 103 -10.15 -0.72 12.41
CA ILE A 103 -10.53 -0.80 10.99
C ILE A 103 -10.73 0.62 10.43
N ARG A 104 -11.63 1.40 11.06
CA ARG A 104 -11.95 2.77 10.65
C ARG A 104 -10.70 3.64 10.49
N VAL A 105 -9.77 3.54 11.46
CA VAL A 105 -8.54 4.32 11.41
C VAL A 105 -7.65 3.92 10.23
N LYS A 106 -7.52 2.62 9.92
CA LYS A 106 -6.74 2.20 8.74
C LYS A 106 -7.36 2.62 7.42
N GLU A 107 -8.69 2.61 7.34
CA GLU A 107 -9.44 3.06 6.17
C GLU A 107 -9.27 4.55 5.89
N LEU A 108 -8.88 5.36 6.89
CA LEU A 108 -8.57 6.78 6.70
C LEU A 108 -7.46 7.04 5.68
N ILE A 109 -6.63 6.05 5.34
CA ILE A 109 -5.61 6.21 4.31
C ILE A 109 -6.19 6.63 2.95
N THR A 110 -7.47 6.31 2.71
CA THR A 110 -8.21 6.69 1.48
C THR A 110 -9.03 7.96 1.62
N LYS A 111 -9.03 8.61 2.81
CA LYS A 111 -9.93 9.73 3.17
C LYS A 111 -10.02 10.84 2.11
N ASN A 112 -8.86 11.22 1.55
CA ASN A 112 -8.76 12.31 0.59
C ASN A 112 -8.55 11.83 -0.86
N GLN A 113 -8.54 10.51 -1.10
CA GLN A 113 -8.40 9.97 -2.46
C GLN A 113 -9.65 10.26 -3.30
N THR A 114 -9.44 10.41 -4.60
CA THR A 114 -10.45 10.71 -5.62
C THR A 114 -10.51 9.59 -6.66
N SER A 115 -11.40 9.69 -7.64
CA SER A 115 -11.50 8.73 -8.74
C SER A 115 -10.23 8.60 -9.61
N GLU A 116 -9.27 9.52 -9.48
CA GLU A 116 -7.99 9.50 -10.17
C GLU A 116 -6.91 8.71 -9.42
N ASP A 117 -7.21 8.30 -8.19
CA ASP A 117 -6.30 7.61 -7.30
C ASP A 117 -6.63 6.12 -7.22
N THR A 118 -5.68 5.34 -6.70
CA THR A 118 -5.85 3.88 -6.60
C THR A 118 -5.65 3.39 -5.17
N CYS A 119 -6.50 2.47 -4.72
CA CYS A 119 -6.31 1.71 -3.48
C CYS A 119 -6.06 0.23 -3.79
N VAL A 120 -4.95 -0.31 -3.29
CA VAL A 120 -4.55 -1.72 -3.44
C VAL A 120 -4.93 -2.50 -2.19
N LEU A 121 -5.74 -3.55 -2.34
CA LEU A 121 -6.35 -4.27 -1.22
C LEU A 121 -6.23 -5.79 -1.36
N ASN A 122 -6.08 -6.48 -0.23
CA ASN A 122 -6.09 -7.94 -0.18
C ASN A 122 -7.53 -8.47 -0.32
N TYR A 123 -7.80 -9.20 -1.38
CA TYR A 123 -9.12 -9.81 -1.64
C TYR A 123 -9.49 -10.91 -0.63
N GLU A 124 -8.48 -11.56 -0.05
CA GLU A 124 -8.71 -12.65 0.91
C GLU A 124 -9.07 -12.16 2.32
N ASP A 125 -8.79 -10.89 2.62
CA ASP A 125 -9.26 -10.24 3.83
C ASP A 125 -10.73 -9.80 3.64
N PRO A 126 -11.70 -10.39 4.37
CA PRO A 126 -13.11 -10.07 4.17
C PRO A 126 -13.48 -8.62 4.53
N ILE A 127 -12.72 -8.00 5.45
CA ILE A 127 -12.90 -6.59 5.82
C ILE A 127 -12.49 -5.71 4.64
N LEU A 128 -11.30 -5.94 4.10
CA LEU A 128 -10.76 -5.16 2.99
C LEU A 128 -11.53 -5.37 1.68
N ARG A 129 -12.02 -6.58 1.43
CA ARG A 129 -12.87 -6.85 0.28
C ARG A 129 -14.17 -6.05 0.36
N ALA A 130 -14.88 -6.13 1.49
CA ALA A 130 -16.12 -5.37 1.70
C ALA A 130 -15.87 -3.86 1.63
N PHE A 131 -14.76 -3.37 2.18
CA PHE A 131 -14.35 -1.97 2.07
C PHE A 131 -14.14 -1.56 0.62
N GLY A 132 -13.33 -2.31 -0.13
CA GLY A 132 -13.01 -2.01 -1.53
C GLY A 132 -14.23 -2.02 -2.45
N GLU A 133 -15.20 -2.94 -2.24
CA GLU A 133 -16.45 -3.00 -3.00
C GLU A 133 -17.34 -1.75 -2.82
N ASN A 134 -17.14 -0.98 -1.75
CA ASN A 134 -17.89 0.24 -1.44
C ASN A 134 -17.14 1.54 -1.75
N LEU A 135 -15.85 1.48 -2.08
CA LEU A 135 -15.07 2.66 -2.43
C LEU A 135 -15.49 3.25 -3.77
N GLN A 136 -15.44 4.58 -3.87
CA GLN A 136 -15.73 5.33 -5.11
C GLN A 136 -14.46 5.73 -5.88
N ILE A 137 -13.33 5.13 -5.53
CA ILE A 137 -12.03 5.31 -6.18
C ILE A 137 -11.67 4.03 -6.94
N ARG A 138 -10.59 4.06 -7.71
CA ARG A 138 -10.09 2.84 -8.36
C ARG A 138 -9.57 1.87 -7.32
N VAL A 139 -10.08 0.64 -7.31
CA VAL A 139 -9.60 -0.43 -6.44
C VAL A 139 -8.88 -1.49 -7.28
N LEU A 140 -7.68 -1.88 -6.83
CA LEU A 140 -6.93 -2.99 -7.38
C LEU A 140 -6.78 -4.07 -6.30
N PHE A 141 -7.40 -5.21 -6.50
CA PHE A 141 -7.28 -6.33 -5.58
C PHE A 141 -6.09 -7.21 -5.90
N PHE A 142 -5.51 -7.82 -4.85
CA PHE A 142 -4.59 -8.94 -5.00
C PHE A 142 -5.06 -10.17 -4.21
N SER A 143 -4.69 -11.37 -4.68
CA SER A 143 -5.05 -12.64 -4.05
C SER A 143 -3.94 -13.68 -4.20
N SER A 144 -3.59 -14.34 -3.11
CA SER A 144 -2.69 -15.50 -3.10
C SER A 144 -3.42 -16.85 -3.16
N GLU A 145 -4.76 -16.86 -3.12
CA GLU A 145 -5.57 -18.08 -3.03
C GLU A 145 -6.42 -18.36 -4.27
N ARG A 146 -6.71 -17.34 -5.05
CA ARG A 146 -7.59 -17.49 -6.22
C ARG A 146 -7.21 -16.57 -7.35
N LYS A 147 -7.52 -17.01 -8.57
CA LYS A 147 -7.42 -16.20 -9.77
C LYS A 147 -8.45 -15.08 -9.75
N LEU A 148 -8.00 -13.87 -10.00
CA LEU A 148 -8.85 -12.69 -10.17
C LEU A 148 -9.05 -12.41 -11.66
N LYS A 149 -10.24 -11.95 -12.03
CA LYS A 149 -10.51 -11.46 -13.39
C LYS A 149 -9.80 -10.12 -13.64
N GLN A 150 -9.66 -9.31 -12.57
CA GLN A 150 -8.99 -8.03 -12.58
C GLN A 150 -8.20 -7.88 -11.27
N GLY A 151 -6.89 -7.64 -11.38
CA GLY A 151 -5.99 -7.52 -10.23
C GLY A 151 -4.75 -8.41 -10.33
N LEU A 152 -4.05 -8.57 -9.20
CA LEU A 152 -2.90 -9.45 -9.11
C LEU A 152 -3.27 -10.76 -8.41
N TYR A 153 -2.72 -11.86 -8.88
CA TYR A 153 -2.96 -13.15 -8.24
C TYR A 153 -1.81 -14.13 -8.45
N LEU A 154 -1.71 -15.11 -7.54
CA LEU A 154 -0.77 -16.21 -7.61
C LEU A 154 -1.43 -17.41 -8.32
N GLU A 155 -0.82 -17.91 -9.40
CA GLU A 155 -1.23 -19.12 -10.13
C GLU A 155 0.04 -19.84 -10.63
N ASP A 156 0.17 -21.13 -10.34
CA ASP A 156 1.29 -21.98 -10.80
C ASP A 156 2.67 -21.34 -10.53
N GLU A 157 2.93 -20.98 -9.27
CA GLU A 157 4.18 -20.34 -8.83
C GLU A 157 4.55 -19.04 -9.57
N THR A 158 3.58 -18.42 -10.23
CA THR A 158 3.75 -17.16 -10.95
C THR A 158 2.77 -16.11 -10.43
N ILE A 159 3.26 -14.93 -10.15
CA ILE A 159 2.44 -13.76 -9.87
C ILE A 159 2.02 -13.14 -11.20
N TRP A 160 0.72 -13.03 -11.39
CA TRP A 160 0.09 -12.47 -12.58
C TRP A 160 -0.61 -11.16 -12.28
N TYR A 161 -0.59 -10.25 -13.23
CA TYR A 161 -1.57 -9.16 -13.33
C TYR A 161 -2.56 -9.51 -14.45
N ALA A 162 -3.84 -9.26 -14.24
CA ALA A 162 -4.86 -9.38 -15.27
C ALA A 162 -5.85 -8.23 -15.19
N ASP A 163 -6.35 -7.84 -16.36
CA ASP A 163 -7.51 -6.98 -16.54
C ASP A 163 -8.33 -7.45 -17.77
N GLU A 164 -9.32 -6.67 -18.20
CA GLU A 164 -10.18 -7.03 -19.32
C GLU A 164 -9.43 -7.16 -20.65
N SER A 165 -8.27 -6.53 -20.79
CA SER A 165 -7.50 -6.42 -22.03
C SER A 165 -6.27 -7.33 -22.10
N GLN A 166 -5.70 -7.68 -20.94
CA GLN A 166 -4.41 -8.37 -20.89
C GLN A 166 -4.24 -9.26 -19.65
N LYS A 167 -3.30 -10.20 -19.79
CA LYS A 167 -2.74 -10.98 -18.68
C LYS A 167 -1.22 -10.94 -18.80
N LEU A 168 -0.54 -10.44 -17.75
CA LEU A 168 0.92 -10.28 -17.71
C LEU A 168 1.50 -11.11 -16.58
N ALA A 169 2.56 -11.88 -16.87
CA ALA A 169 3.38 -12.48 -15.83
C ALA A 169 4.30 -11.42 -15.25
N ILE A 170 4.16 -11.17 -13.94
CA ILE A 170 5.00 -10.20 -13.22
C ILE A 170 6.33 -10.85 -12.83
N CYS A 171 6.30 -11.96 -12.10
CA CYS A 171 7.49 -12.72 -11.73
C CYS A 171 7.12 -14.15 -11.30
N LYS A 172 8.10 -15.04 -11.27
CA LYS A 172 7.95 -16.37 -10.66
C LYS A 172 8.37 -16.30 -9.19
N THR A 173 7.71 -17.09 -8.34
CA THR A 173 8.03 -17.14 -6.90
C THR A 173 9.45 -17.65 -6.63
N GLN A 174 9.98 -18.52 -7.48
CA GLN A 174 11.37 -19.03 -7.40
C GLN A 174 12.43 -17.94 -7.65
N ASP A 175 12.08 -16.86 -8.34
CA ASP A 175 13.01 -15.77 -8.65
C ASP A 175 13.05 -14.72 -7.51
N LEU A 176 12.19 -14.90 -6.49
CA LEU A 176 12.14 -14.04 -5.33
C LEU A 176 13.10 -14.52 -4.23
N ASN A 177 13.85 -13.59 -3.64
CA ASN A 177 14.72 -13.87 -2.47
C ASN A 177 13.93 -13.94 -1.15
N ILE A 178 12.61 -13.83 -1.21
CA ILE A 178 11.70 -13.93 -0.07
C ILE A 178 10.70 -15.05 -0.33
N VAL A 179 10.43 -15.88 0.67
CA VAL A 179 9.58 -17.07 0.54
C VAL A 179 8.36 -17.02 1.46
N GLY A 180 7.32 -17.73 1.07
CA GLY A 180 6.11 -17.89 1.84
C GLY A 180 4.96 -17.01 1.37
N LYS A 181 3.73 -17.47 1.62
CA LYS A 181 2.48 -16.87 1.15
C LYS A 181 2.39 -15.38 1.47
N HIS A 182 2.68 -14.99 2.72
CA HIS A 182 2.61 -13.58 3.13
C HIS A 182 3.59 -12.68 2.36
N ASN A 183 4.77 -13.21 2.01
CA ASN A 183 5.72 -12.47 1.20
C ASN A 183 5.26 -12.33 -0.25
N TYR A 184 4.61 -13.35 -0.81
CA TYR A 184 4.01 -13.24 -2.15
C TYR A 184 2.87 -12.21 -2.18
N GLU A 185 2.09 -12.10 -1.10
CA GLU A 185 1.09 -11.04 -0.93
C GLU A 185 1.75 -9.65 -0.85
N ASN A 186 2.86 -9.51 -0.11
CA ASN A 186 3.63 -8.26 -0.07
C ASN A 186 4.18 -7.87 -1.46
N VAL A 187 4.67 -8.86 -2.24
CA VAL A 187 5.13 -8.63 -3.63
C VAL A 187 3.98 -8.18 -4.52
N MET A 188 2.82 -8.84 -4.44
CA MET A 188 1.65 -8.46 -5.23
C MET A 188 1.16 -7.06 -4.87
N ALA A 189 1.14 -6.71 -3.58
CA ALA A 189 0.78 -5.36 -3.15
C ALA A 189 1.76 -4.31 -3.70
N ALA A 190 3.07 -4.53 -3.58
CA ALA A 190 4.09 -3.62 -4.10
C ALA A 190 4.00 -3.48 -5.62
N ALA A 191 3.84 -4.58 -6.35
CA ALA A 191 3.69 -4.57 -7.82
C ALA A 191 2.40 -3.88 -8.27
N GLY A 192 1.32 -3.99 -7.48
CA GLY A 192 0.05 -3.32 -7.77
C GLY A 192 0.07 -1.82 -7.50
N MET A 193 1.00 -1.35 -6.68
CA MET A 193 1.19 0.07 -6.36
C MET A 193 2.16 0.78 -7.33
N ALA A 194 3.02 0.05 -8.00
CA ALA A 194 4.00 0.57 -8.96
C ALA A 194 3.38 0.79 -10.34
#